data_de0ad320b9700e4d54a5c854f9fd375f
#
_entry.id   de0ad320b9700e4d54a5c854f9fd375f
#
_cell.length_a   1.000
_cell.length_b   1.000
_cell.length_c   1.000
_cell.angle_alpha   90.00
_cell.angle_beta   90.00
_cell.angle_gamma   90.00
#
_symmetry.space_group_name_H-M   'P 1'
#
loop_
_entity.id
_entity.type
_entity.pdbx_description
1 polymer ?
#
loop_
_entity_poly.entity_id
_entity_poly.type
_entity_poly.pdbx_seq_one_letter_code
_entity_poly.pdbx_strand_id
1 'polypeptide(L)'
;LALIGLFIMGSKKEYMLLNINRPSQLYKILDDGKTVENAYTFLFQNTDTKDHMYYFDISNNDIIIDKPSEPFLLKAGEKMKKIVLLTSVPKEIKAEGEALPIEIKAYATDDKEKIVITRKTIFIYPKKTDYTH
;
A
#
# COMPACT_ATOMS: atom_id res chain seq x y z
N LEU A 1 -12.93 7.06 -36.59
CA LEU A 1 -12.31 5.81 -36.46
C LEU A 1 -11.19 5.81 -35.49
N ALA A 2 -10.38 6.85 -35.46
CA ALA A 2 -9.42 7.02 -34.39
C ALA A 2 -10.12 7.04 -33.04
N LEU A 3 -11.36 7.47 -33.04
CA LEU A 3 -12.16 7.46 -31.83
C LEU A 3 -12.35 6.09 -31.23
N ILE A 4 -12.46 5.10 -32.08
CA ILE A 4 -12.66 3.74 -31.61
C ILE A 4 -11.47 3.27 -30.80
N GLY A 5 -10.29 3.60 -31.27
CA GLY A 5 -9.08 3.26 -30.53
C GLY A 5 -9.02 3.95 -29.17
N LEU A 6 -9.45 5.19 -29.14
CA LEU A 6 -9.49 5.92 -27.88
C LEU A 6 -10.49 5.32 -26.92
N PHE A 7 -11.63 4.92 -27.44
CA PHE A 7 -12.61 4.26 -26.62
C PHE A 7 -12.07 3.03 -25.96
N ILE A 8 -11.38 2.20 -26.72
CA ILE A 8 -10.82 0.99 -26.18
C ILE A 8 -9.90 1.28 -25.03
N MET A 9 -9.09 2.30 -25.17
CA MET A 9 -8.17 2.70 -24.11
C MET A 9 -8.90 3.30 -22.92
N GLY A 10 -9.90 4.11 -23.20
CA GLY A 10 -10.67 4.76 -22.15
C GLY A 10 -11.64 3.85 -21.46
N SER A 11 -11.94 2.71 -22.06
CA SER A 11 -12.93 1.80 -21.49
C SER A 11 -12.35 0.78 -20.52
N LYS A 12 -11.07 0.83 -20.28
CA LYS A 12 -10.45 -0.08 -19.33
C LYS A 12 -11.03 0.15 -17.95
N LYS A 13 -11.75 -0.83 -17.46
CA LYS A 13 -12.48 -0.71 -16.21
C LYS A 13 -11.61 -1.13 -15.04
N GLU A 14 -11.62 -0.34 -14.01
CA GLU A 14 -10.97 -0.72 -12.76
C GLU A 14 -12.01 -1.37 -11.87
N TYR A 15 -11.72 -2.58 -11.40
CA TYR A 15 -12.63 -3.33 -10.56
C TYR A 15 -12.29 -3.20 -9.09
N MET A 16 -11.51 -2.18 -8.74
CA MET A 16 -11.23 -1.84 -7.36
C MET A 16 -10.82 -0.38 -7.26
N LEU A 17 -11.02 0.18 -6.08
CA LEU A 17 -10.50 1.49 -5.73
C LEU A 17 -9.61 1.34 -4.51
N LEU A 18 -8.58 2.15 -4.46
CA LEU A 18 -7.66 2.20 -3.33
C LEU A 18 -7.29 3.63 -3.03
N ASN A 19 -7.55 4.06 -1.80
CA ASN A 19 -7.07 5.33 -1.29
C ASN A 19 -6.14 5.05 -0.12
N ILE A 20 -5.00 5.73 -0.09
CA ILE A 20 -4.01 5.58 0.96
C ILE A 20 -3.95 6.86 1.76
N ASN A 21 -4.22 6.76 3.06
CA ASN A 21 -4.11 7.87 3.98
C ASN A 21 -3.03 7.56 5.00
N ARG A 22 -2.25 8.59 5.35
CA ARG A 22 -1.25 8.48 6.39
C ARG A 22 -1.67 9.35 7.57
N PRO A 23 -1.62 8.82 8.79
CA PRO A 23 -1.93 9.64 9.96
C PRO A 23 -0.82 10.69 10.19
N SER A 24 -1.11 11.66 11.03
CA SER A 24 -0.14 12.70 11.35
C SER A 24 1.12 12.14 12.00
N GLN A 25 0.98 11.10 12.80
CA GLN A 25 2.13 10.40 13.37
C GLN A 25 2.54 9.32 12.38
N LEU A 26 3.67 9.50 11.74
CA LEU A 26 4.03 8.74 10.56
C LEU A 26 4.80 7.46 10.85
N TYR A 27 5.51 7.39 11.98
CA TYR A 27 6.40 6.25 12.22
C TYR A 27 6.55 5.96 13.70
N LYS A 28 7.04 4.78 13.96
CA LYS A 28 7.35 4.30 15.31
C LYS A 28 8.60 3.43 15.22
N ILE A 29 9.48 3.56 16.20
CA ILE A 29 10.63 2.65 16.30
C ILE A 29 10.23 1.57 17.28
N LEU A 30 10.38 0.32 16.86
CA LEU A 30 9.97 -0.83 17.65
C LEU A 30 10.94 -1.09 18.81
N ASP A 31 10.59 -2.07 19.65
CA ASP A 31 11.33 -2.33 20.88
C ASP A 31 12.77 -2.78 20.67
N ASP A 32 13.09 -3.30 19.48
CA ASP A 32 14.46 -3.66 19.16
C ASP A 32 15.37 -2.45 18.91
N GLY A 33 14.80 -1.25 18.86
CA GLY A 33 15.52 -0.02 18.61
C GLY A 33 16.03 0.15 17.19
N LYS A 34 15.66 -0.74 16.30
CA LYS A 34 16.16 -0.77 14.91
C LYS A 34 15.06 -0.75 13.87
N THR A 35 13.98 -1.47 14.13
CA THR A 35 12.90 -1.62 13.15
C THR A 35 11.99 -0.40 13.18
N VAL A 36 11.76 0.15 12.01
CA VAL A 36 10.88 1.30 11.82
C VAL A 36 9.55 0.79 11.30
N GLU A 37 8.47 1.23 11.92
CA GLU A 37 7.11 0.90 11.49
C GLU A 37 6.41 2.16 11.03
N ASN A 38 5.82 2.11 9.84
CA ASN A 38 4.94 3.15 9.35
C ASN A 38 3.53 2.61 9.30
N ALA A 39 2.58 3.41 9.76
CA ALA A 39 1.17 3.04 9.76
C ALA A 39 0.43 3.82 8.70
N TYR A 40 -0.47 3.14 7.99
CA TYR A 40 -1.30 3.73 6.94
C TYR A 40 -2.72 3.26 7.13
N THR A 41 -3.67 4.02 6.62
CA THR A 41 -5.04 3.56 6.47
C THR A 41 -5.32 3.41 5.00
N PHE A 42 -5.54 2.19 4.56
CA PHE A 42 -5.92 1.90 3.18
C PHE A 42 -7.43 1.72 3.12
N LEU A 43 -8.05 2.45 2.21
CA LEU A 43 -9.47 2.27 1.94
C LEU A 43 -9.59 1.51 0.63
N PHE A 44 -10.06 0.28 0.71
CA PHE A 44 -10.31 -0.57 -0.45
C PHE A 44 -11.80 -0.55 -0.76
N GLN A 45 -12.11 -0.61 -2.04
CA GLN A 45 -13.48 -0.85 -2.48
C GLN A 45 -13.48 -1.84 -3.63
N ASN A 46 -14.36 -2.83 -3.50
CA ASN A 46 -14.63 -3.75 -4.60
C ASN A 46 -15.70 -3.10 -5.47
N THR A 47 -15.32 -2.69 -6.68
CA THR A 47 -16.23 -2.06 -7.61
C THR A 47 -16.77 -3.01 -8.66
N ASP A 48 -16.47 -4.30 -8.52
CA ASP A 48 -17.01 -5.34 -9.38
C ASP A 48 -18.37 -5.81 -8.87
N THR A 49 -19.02 -6.62 -9.65
CA THR A 49 -20.29 -7.26 -9.30
C THR A 49 -20.11 -8.60 -8.62
N LYS A 50 -18.87 -9.03 -8.44
CA LYS A 50 -18.50 -10.29 -7.81
C LYS A 50 -17.68 -10.02 -6.56
N ASP A 51 -17.71 -10.97 -5.63
CA ASP A 51 -16.85 -10.92 -4.46
C ASP A 51 -15.40 -11.25 -4.86
N HIS A 52 -14.44 -10.60 -4.24
CA HIS A 52 -13.02 -10.83 -4.51
C HIS A 52 -12.20 -10.82 -3.23
N MET A 53 -11.10 -11.55 -3.27
CA MET A 53 -10.06 -11.44 -2.23
C MET A 53 -9.01 -10.48 -2.73
N TYR A 54 -8.60 -9.54 -1.90
CA TYR A 54 -7.61 -8.53 -2.26
C TYR A 54 -6.37 -8.62 -1.40
N TYR A 55 -5.25 -8.24 -1.99
CA TYR A 55 -4.01 -8.06 -1.28
C TYR A 55 -3.14 -7.06 -2.05
N PHE A 56 -1.92 -6.84 -1.58
CA PHE A 56 -1.03 -5.89 -2.22
C PHE A 56 0.44 -6.25 -1.99
N ASP A 57 1.30 -5.73 -2.86
CA ASP A 57 2.75 -5.87 -2.78
C ASP A 57 3.38 -4.50 -2.71
N ILE A 58 4.58 -4.45 -2.14
CA ILE A 58 5.38 -3.23 -2.02
C ILE A 58 6.53 -3.33 -3.01
N SER A 59 6.83 -2.24 -3.72
CA SER A 59 7.90 -2.20 -4.71
C SER A 59 9.30 -2.39 -4.14
N ASN A 60 9.50 -2.09 -2.85
CA ASN A 60 10.80 -2.16 -2.22
C ASN A 60 10.89 -3.42 -1.36
N ASN A 61 11.87 -4.28 -1.67
CA ASN A 61 12.04 -5.56 -0.98
C ASN A 61 12.52 -5.42 0.46
N ASP A 62 13.05 -4.26 0.84
CA ASP A 62 13.50 -4.01 2.20
C ASP A 62 12.35 -3.69 3.15
N ILE A 63 11.17 -3.47 2.61
CA ILE A 63 9.98 -3.13 3.38
C ILE A 63 9.09 -4.36 3.46
N ILE A 64 8.69 -4.69 4.67
CA ILE A 64 7.90 -5.88 4.95
C ILE A 64 6.49 -5.44 5.35
N ILE A 65 5.51 -6.15 4.82
CA ILE A 65 4.12 -5.95 5.21
C ILE A 65 3.88 -6.72 6.50
N ASP A 66 3.77 -6.00 7.62
CA ASP A 66 3.51 -6.62 8.90
C ASP A 66 2.02 -6.95 9.05
N LYS A 67 1.18 -6.00 8.63
CA LYS A 67 -0.28 -6.19 8.60
C LYS A 67 -0.87 -5.50 7.38
N PRO A 68 -1.85 -6.08 6.74
CA PRO A 68 -2.42 -7.42 6.95
C PRO A 68 -1.49 -8.50 6.41
N SER A 69 -1.44 -9.64 7.09
CA SER A 69 -0.56 -10.75 6.70
C SER A 69 -1.20 -11.69 5.67
N GLU A 70 -2.49 -11.52 5.41
CA GLU A 70 -3.24 -12.40 4.52
C GLU A 70 -4.22 -11.58 3.67
N PRO A 71 -4.58 -12.11 2.49
CA PRO A 71 -5.63 -11.49 1.70
C PRO A 71 -6.96 -11.42 2.46
N PHE A 72 -7.78 -10.46 2.09
CA PHE A 72 -9.05 -10.22 2.75
C PHE A 72 -10.17 -10.13 1.73
N LEU A 73 -11.35 -10.60 2.13
CA LEU A 73 -12.51 -10.66 1.26
C LEU A 73 -13.27 -9.34 1.28
N LEU A 74 -13.62 -8.84 0.10
CA LEU A 74 -14.60 -7.79 -0.06
C LEU A 74 -15.73 -8.29 -0.94
N LYS A 75 -16.94 -8.17 -0.45
CA LYS A 75 -18.11 -8.49 -1.24
C LYS A 75 -18.32 -7.44 -2.33
N ALA A 76 -19.09 -7.78 -3.33
CA ALA A 76 -19.40 -6.85 -4.42
C ALA A 76 -19.88 -5.51 -3.86
N GLY A 77 -19.23 -4.41 -4.27
CA GLY A 77 -19.58 -3.07 -3.82
C GLY A 77 -19.08 -2.67 -2.44
N GLU A 78 -18.50 -3.58 -1.71
CA GLU A 78 -18.09 -3.33 -0.32
C GLU A 78 -16.86 -2.44 -0.24
N LYS A 79 -16.87 -1.54 0.77
CA LYS A 79 -15.72 -0.73 1.15
C LYS A 79 -15.16 -1.24 2.45
N MET A 80 -13.85 -1.20 2.59
CA MET A 80 -13.20 -1.65 3.82
C MET A 80 -11.99 -0.79 4.11
N LYS A 81 -11.88 -0.33 5.35
CA LYS A 81 -10.66 0.32 5.84
C LYS A 81 -9.76 -0.75 6.43
N LYS A 82 -8.50 -0.72 6.00
CA LYS A 82 -7.48 -1.61 6.55
C LYS A 82 -6.37 -0.78 7.14
N ILE A 83 -6.01 -1.11 8.36
CA ILE A 83 -4.80 -0.55 8.96
C ILE A 83 -3.63 -1.35 8.41
N VAL A 84 -2.72 -0.67 7.74
CA VAL A 84 -1.55 -1.30 7.13
C VAL A 84 -0.32 -0.87 7.89
N LEU A 85 0.44 -1.85 8.35
CA LEU A 85 1.69 -1.62 9.05
C LEU A 85 2.83 -2.15 8.18
N LEU A 86 3.72 -1.26 7.79
CA LEU A 86 4.92 -1.60 7.03
C LEU A 86 6.13 -1.41 7.92
N THR A 87 7.04 -2.37 7.88
CA THR A 87 8.24 -2.34 8.72
C THR A 87 9.49 -2.46 7.87
N SER A 88 10.57 -1.87 8.33
CA SER A 88 11.86 -1.96 7.67
C SER A 88 12.97 -1.71 8.68
N VAL A 89 14.10 -2.38 8.49
CA VAL A 89 15.31 -2.10 9.25
C VAL A 89 16.23 -1.31 8.33
N PRO A 90 16.49 -0.03 8.62
CA PRO A 90 17.33 0.77 7.73
C PRO A 90 18.77 0.26 7.73
N LYS A 91 19.35 0.17 6.53
CA LYS A 91 20.74 -0.22 6.37
C LYS A 91 21.68 0.90 6.78
N GLU A 92 21.23 2.14 6.61
CA GLU A 92 21.98 3.32 6.96
C GLU A 92 21.03 4.32 7.62
N ILE A 93 21.39 4.78 8.79
CA ILE A 93 20.59 5.77 9.53
C ILE A 93 21.10 7.16 9.17
N LYS A 94 20.26 7.90 8.46
CA LYS A 94 20.60 9.25 8.05
C LYS A 94 20.25 10.26 9.13
N ALA A 95 21.11 11.27 9.27
CA ALA A 95 20.94 12.29 10.31
C ALA A 95 19.59 12.99 10.20
N GLU A 96 19.17 13.30 8.98
CA GLU A 96 17.92 14.04 8.72
C GLU A 96 16.72 13.12 8.51
N GLY A 97 16.95 11.82 8.55
CA GLY A 97 15.90 10.87 8.18
C GLY A 97 15.73 10.81 6.67
N GLU A 98 14.70 10.13 6.25
CA GLU A 98 14.45 9.94 4.82
C GLU A 98 12.97 9.69 4.56
N ALA A 99 12.44 10.29 3.48
CA ALA A 99 11.12 9.97 2.96
C ALA A 99 11.34 9.17 1.68
N LEU A 100 11.16 7.85 1.75
CA LEU A 100 11.43 6.96 0.63
C LEU A 100 10.16 6.75 -0.19
N PRO A 101 10.16 7.12 -1.49
CA PRO A 101 9.01 6.84 -2.34
C PRO A 101 8.84 5.34 -2.54
N ILE A 102 7.63 4.86 -2.41
CA ILE A 102 7.30 3.46 -2.64
C ILE A 102 6.03 3.36 -3.46
N GLU A 103 5.86 2.23 -4.13
CA GLU A 103 4.64 1.92 -4.85
C GLU A 103 3.94 0.75 -4.22
N ILE A 104 2.62 0.88 -4.08
CA ILE A 104 1.75 -0.17 -3.60
C ILE A 104 1.00 -0.72 -4.80
N LYS A 105 1.19 -1.99 -5.08
CA LYS A 105 0.47 -2.68 -6.15
C LYS A 105 -0.59 -3.55 -5.52
N ALA A 106 -1.83 -3.11 -5.56
CA ALA A 106 -2.95 -3.84 -5.01
C ALA A 106 -3.66 -4.62 -6.11
N TYR A 107 -4.20 -5.78 -5.77
CA TYR A 107 -4.78 -6.67 -6.77
C TYR A 107 -5.80 -7.60 -6.12
N ALA A 108 -6.66 -8.17 -6.97
CA ALA A 108 -7.50 -9.28 -6.55
C ALA A 108 -6.72 -10.57 -6.75
N THR A 109 -6.69 -11.43 -5.75
CA THR A 109 -5.89 -12.65 -5.81
C THR A 109 -6.43 -13.66 -6.82
N ASP A 110 -7.71 -13.57 -7.14
CA ASP A 110 -8.36 -14.44 -8.11
C ASP A 110 -8.27 -13.93 -9.56
N ASP A 111 -7.82 -12.67 -9.76
CA ASP A 111 -7.68 -12.12 -11.12
C ASP A 111 -6.65 -10.99 -11.13
N LYS A 112 -5.41 -11.34 -10.89
CA LYS A 112 -4.32 -10.37 -10.75
C LYS A 112 -4.04 -9.57 -12.01
N GLU A 113 -4.38 -10.11 -13.16
CA GLU A 113 -4.09 -9.44 -14.43
C GLU A 113 -5.09 -8.33 -14.74
N LYS A 114 -6.35 -8.55 -14.42
CA LYS A 114 -7.41 -7.59 -14.72
C LYS A 114 -7.68 -6.64 -13.57
N ILE A 115 -7.57 -7.13 -12.35
CA ILE A 115 -7.93 -6.35 -11.17
C ILE A 115 -6.65 -6.02 -10.42
N VAL A 116 -6.02 -4.93 -10.85
CA VAL A 116 -4.77 -4.46 -10.28
C VAL A 116 -4.72 -2.95 -10.36
N ILE A 117 -4.19 -2.34 -9.34
CA ILE A 117 -4.06 -0.89 -9.27
C ILE A 117 -2.77 -0.55 -8.53
N THR A 118 -2.08 0.48 -9.00
CA THR A 118 -0.83 0.94 -8.38
C THR A 118 -1.03 2.32 -7.79
N ARG A 119 -0.57 2.51 -6.57
CA ARG A 119 -0.61 3.81 -5.89
C ARG A 119 0.76 4.11 -5.31
N LYS A 120 1.09 5.37 -5.26
CA LYS A 120 2.37 5.83 -4.72
C LYS A 120 2.16 6.39 -3.34
N THR A 121 3.11 6.12 -2.45
CA THR A 121 3.15 6.72 -1.14
C THR A 121 4.60 6.83 -0.71
N ILE A 122 4.84 7.15 0.55
CA ILE A 122 6.21 7.23 1.06
C ILE A 122 6.34 6.43 2.35
N PHE A 123 7.54 5.92 2.57
CA PHE A 123 7.93 5.29 3.82
C PHE A 123 8.91 6.21 4.53
N ILE A 124 8.63 6.54 5.78
CA ILE A 124 9.43 7.50 6.54
C ILE A 124 10.44 6.76 7.41
N TYR A 125 11.71 7.10 7.23
CA TYR A 125 12.76 6.69 8.16
C TYR A 125 13.03 7.87 9.08
N PRO A 126 13.02 7.66 10.41
CA PRO A 126 13.22 8.76 11.35
C PRO A 126 14.63 9.31 11.32
N LYS A 127 14.81 10.47 11.95
CA LYS A 127 16.13 11.06 12.12
C LYS A 127 16.97 10.17 13.02
N LYS A 128 18.29 10.26 12.84
CA LYS A 128 19.23 9.47 13.64
C LYS A 128 19.00 9.62 15.14
N THR A 129 18.69 10.83 15.58
CA THR A 129 18.45 11.10 17.00
C THR A 129 17.24 10.38 17.57
N ASP A 130 16.28 10.01 16.74
CA ASP A 130 15.09 9.30 17.18
C ASP A 130 15.37 7.85 17.56
N TYR A 131 16.51 7.31 17.14
CA TYR A 131 16.89 5.93 17.44
C TYR A 131 17.66 5.80 18.75
N THR A 132 18.06 6.90 19.35
CA THR A 132 18.91 6.89 20.54
C THR A 132 18.10 7.10 21.80
N HIS A 133 17.53 6.06 22.32
CA HIS A 133 16.76 6.15 23.55
C HIS A 133 17.21 5.12 24.54
#